data_cc6572271eb2d9bc22cdd65bba64bc18
#
_entry.id   cc6572271eb2d9bc22cdd65bba64bc18
#
_cell.length_a   1.000
_cell.length_b   1.000
_cell.length_c   1.000
_cell.angle_alpha   90.00
_cell.angle_beta   90.00
_cell.angle_gamma   90.00
#
_symmetry.space_group_name_H-M   'P 1'
#
loop_
_entity.id
_entity.type
_entity.pdbx_description
1 polymer ?
#
loop_
_entity_poly.entity_id
_entity_poly.type
_entity_poly.pdbx_seq_one_letter_code
_entity_poly.pdbx_strand_id
1 'polypeptide(L)'
;SHRYDPHTPLEETMQALVDIVRSGKALYAGISNYPYEAAAFAYNYLLEHDTPCLLHQLKYNMLHRNPENEGLLAQARENGSGFIAFSPLAQGLLTDRYLNGVPEGSRAARNFTLKQDCLTPELLEKIGRLNRLADERGQTLAQMALAWVLRDSMVTSVIVGASSVEQLDSNLQSIRNTG
;
A
#
# COMPACT_ATOMS: atom_id res chain seq x y z
N SER A 1 -13.49 5.97 4.08
CA SER A 1 -13.41 6.90 2.93
C SER A 1 -12.24 6.52 2.02
N HIS A 2 -12.48 6.43 0.69
CA HIS A 2 -11.46 5.95 -0.26
C HIS A 2 -10.40 7.01 -0.59
N ARG A 3 -10.80 8.29 -0.67
CA ARG A 3 -9.88 9.40 -0.99
C ARG A 3 -10.34 10.67 -0.31
N TYR A 4 -9.36 11.49 0.05
CA TYR A 4 -9.61 12.88 0.42
C TYR A 4 -10.15 13.65 -0.79
N ASP A 5 -11.27 14.36 -0.58
CA ASP A 5 -11.82 15.30 -1.54
C ASP A 5 -11.63 16.72 -1.02
N PRO A 6 -10.79 17.55 -1.66
CA PRO A 6 -10.53 18.91 -1.22
C PRO A 6 -11.71 19.87 -1.43
N HIS A 7 -12.75 19.46 -2.16
CA HIS A 7 -13.94 20.28 -2.45
C HIS A 7 -15.10 20.01 -1.48
N THR A 8 -15.04 18.92 -0.72
CA THR A 8 -16.01 18.61 0.33
C THR A 8 -15.42 18.94 1.70
N PRO A 9 -16.11 19.70 2.55
CA PRO A 9 -15.66 19.92 3.92
C PRO A 9 -15.31 18.60 4.61
N LEU A 10 -14.11 18.51 5.14
CA LEU A 10 -13.60 17.27 5.73
C LEU A 10 -14.45 16.81 6.94
N GLU A 11 -14.97 17.78 7.69
CA GLU A 11 -15.90 17.57 8.80
C GLU A 11 -17.17 16.83 8.35
N GLU A 12 -17.78 17.22 7.24
CA GLU A 12 -18.97 16.55 6.71
C GLU A 12 -18.66 15.09 6.32
N THR A 13 -17.50 14.86 5.71
CA THR A 13 -17.06 13.50 5.35
C THR A 13 -16.86 12.64 6.60
N MET A 14 -16.25 13.18 7.65
CA MET A 14 -16.00 12.45 8.89
C MET A 14 -17.31 12.22 9.66
N GLN A 15 -18.21 13.22 9.68
CA GLN A 15 -19.53 13.06 10.29
C GLN A 15 -20.34 11.95 9.61
N ALA A 16 -20.29 11.86 8.28
CA ALA A 16 -20.94 10.77 7.56
C ALA A 16 -20.39 9.39 7.96
N LEU A 17 -19.08 9.24 8.22
CA LEU A 17 -18.51 8.00 8.74
C LEU A 17 -19.00 7.69 10.16
N VAL A 18 -19.09 8.68 11.03
CA VAL A 18 -19.67 8.55 12.37
C VAL A 18 -21.12 8.06 12.30
N ASP A 19 -21.93 8.66 11.46
CA ASP A 19 -23.34 8.31 11.28
C ASP A 19 -23.53 6.89 10.72
N ILE A 20 -22.67 6.47 9.80
CA ILE A 20 -22.66 5.10 9.25
C ILE A 20 -22.37 4.08 10.36
N VAL A 21 -21.39 4.33 11.21
CA VAL A 21 -21.05 3.44 12.32
C VAL A 21 -22.16 3.45 13.37
N ARG A 22 -22.63 4.61 13.80
CA ARG A 22 -23.71 4.75 14.80
C ARG A 22 -25.02 4.12 14.35
N SER A 23 -25.31 4.17 13.06
CA SER A 23 -26.51 3.50 12.50
C SER A 23 -26.38 1.98 12.36
N GLY A 24 -25.23 1.40 12.74
CA GLY A 24 -24.97 -0.03 12.65
C GLY A 24 -24.73 -0.56 11.22
N LYS A 25 -24.54 0.32 10.23
CA LYS A 25 -24.26 -0.06 8.83
C LYS A 25 -22.81 -0.48 8.62
N ALA A 26 -21.91 -0.06 9.49
CA ALA A 26 -20.52 -0.51 9.56
C ALA A 26 -20.10 -0.70 11.01
N LEU A 27 -19.16 -1.59 11.26
CA LEU A 27 -18.59 -1.79 12.61
C LEU A 27 -17.47 -0.79 12.89
N TYR A 28 -16.71 -0.41 11.84
CA TYR A 28 -15.52 0.41 11.95
C TYR A 28 -15.45 1.42 10.80
N ALA A 29 -14.72 2.52 11.05
CA ALA A 29 -14.36 3.51 10.06
C ALA A 29 -12.87 3.42 9.70
N GLY A 30 -12.51 3.84 8.49
CA GLY A 30 -11.14 3.94 8.03
C GLY A 30 -11.01 4.94 6.88
N ILE A 31 -9.79 5.39 6.65
CA ILE A 31 -9.46 6.35 5.60
C ILE A 31 -8.42 5.78 4.63
N SER A 32 -8.37 6.32 3.42
CA SER A 32 -7.38 5.95 2.41
C SER A 32 -6.98 7.16 1.57
N ASN A 33 -5.69 7.26 1.24
CA ASN A 33 -5.12 8.34 0.42
C ASN A 33 -5.40 9.75 0.98
N TYR A 34 -5.33 9.89 2.30
CA TYR A 34 -5.39 11.17 2.98
C TYR A 34 -3.97 11.71 3.18
N PRO A 35 -3.68 12.99 2.83
CA PRO A 35 -2.42 13.64 3.18
C PRO A 35 -2.34 13.87 4.70
N TYR A 36 -1.14 14.15 5.20
CA TYR A 36 -0.83 14.20 6.63
C TYR A 36 -1.80 15.05 7.45
N GLU A 37 -2.06 16.29 7.03
CA GLU A 37 -2.93 17.23 7.76
C GLU A 37 -4.40 16.78 7.74
N ALA A 38 -4.88 16.28 6.60
CA ALA A 38 -6.24 15.77 6.51
C ALA A 38 -6.42 14.47 7.32
N ALA A 39 -5.40 13.64 7.39
CA ALA A 39 -5.40 12.44 8.24
C ALA A 39 -5.41 12.83 9.73
N ALA A 40 -4.61 13.82 10.14
CA ALA A 40 -4.62 14.33 11.51
C ALA A 40 -6.01 14.82 11.93
N PHE A 41 -6.65 15.62 11.08
CA PHE A 41 -8.03 16.05 11.31
C PHE A 41 -8.99 14.86 11.45
N ALA A 42 -8.90 13.91 10.51
CA ALA A 42 -9.78 12.75 10.51
C ALA A 42 -9.62 11.89 11.78
N TYR A 43 -8.40 11.65 12.24
CA TYR A 43 -8.14 10.92 13.47
C TYR A 43 -8.76 11.61 14.69
N ASN A 44 -8.52 12.91 14.83
CA ASN A 44 -9.07 13.70 15.96
C ASN A 44 -10.59 13.73 15.93
N TYR A 45 -11.18 14.08 14.79
CA TYR A 45 -12.64 14.16 14.65
C TYR A 45 -13.32 12.83 14.97
N LEU A 46 -12.85 11.74 14.39
CA LEU A 46 -13.43 10.41 14.59
C LEU A 46 -13.28 9.95 16.05
N LEU A 47 -12.14 10.25 16.70
CA LEU A 47 -11.90 9.93 18.10
C LEU A 47 -12.84 10.72 19.03
N GLU A 48 -12.99 12.02 18.83
CA GLU A 48 -13.90 12.91 19.60
C GLU A 48 -15.36 12.48 19.48
N HIS A 49 -15.73 11.74 18.43
CA HIS A 49 -17.08 11.23 18.19
C HIS A 49 -17.25 9.74 18.51
N ASP A 50 -16.40 9.15 19.35
CA ASP A 50 -16.44 7.74 19.75
C ASP A 50 -16.43 6.74 18.57
N THR A 51 -15.81 7.13 17.46
CA THR A 51 -15.70 6.32 16.24
C THR A 51 -14.25 6.29 15.76
N PRO A 52 -13.29 5.76 16.56
CA PRO A 52 -11.87 5.86 16.23
C PRO A 52 -11.56 5.25 14.86
N CYS A 53 -10.66 5.88 14.13
CA CYS A 53 -10.21 5.41 12.82
C CYS A 53 -9.45 4.09 12.96
N LEU A 54 -10.04 2.99 12.49
CA LEU A 54 -9.44 1.67 12.64
C LEU A 54 -8.20 1.49 11.77
N LEU A 55 -8.22 2.02 10.54
CA LEU A 55 -7.13 1.83 9.58
C LEU A 55 -6.94 3.01 8.63
N HIS A 56 -5.68 3.18 8.20
CA HIS A 56 -5.30 4.06 7.10
C HIS A 56 -4.66 3.24 5.98
N GLN A 57 -5.24 3.28 4.78
CA GLN A 57 -4.75 2.54 3.63
C GLN A 57 -4.06 3.46 2.64
N LEU A 58 -2.78 3.19 2.35
CA LEU A 58 -1.97 4.01 1.43
C LEU A 58 -1.14 3.15 0.48
N LYS A 59 -0.79 3.73 -0.68
CA LYS A 59 0.20 3.13 -1.58
C LYS A 59 1.56 3.15 -0.90
N TYR A 60 2.16 1.95 -0.70
CA TYR A 60 3.48 1.85 -0.10
C TYR A 60 4.26 0.65 -0.65
N ASN A 61 5.46 0.89 -1.13
CA ASN A 61 6.37 -0.13 -1.65
C ASN A 61 7.80 0.44 -1.77
N MET A 62 8.77 -0.37 -2.15
CA MET A 62 10.18 0.02 -2.28
C MET A 62 10.42 1.21 -3.23
N LEU A 63 9.55 1.40 -4.24
CA LEU A 63 9.63 2.50 -5.22
C LEU A 63 8.79 3.73 -4.83
N HIS A 64 7.87 3.60 -3.85
CA HIS A 64 6.98 4.66 -3.39
C HIS A 64 6.96 4.68 -1.86
N ARG A 65 7.82 5.52 -1.28
CA ARG A 65 8.06 5.61 0.16
C ARG A 65 7.47 6.86 0.81
N ASN A 66 6.59 7.57 0.10
CA ASN A 66 5.97 8.80 0.61
C ASN A 66 5.34 8.62 2.00
N PRO A 67 4.55 7.56 2.28
CA PRO A 67 3.96 7.39 3.62
C PRO A 67 4.99 7.34 4.76
N GLU A 68 6.16 6.78 4.50
CA GLU A 68 7.28 6.74 5.46
C GLU A 68 7.93 8.13 5.57
N ASN A 69 8.27 8.75 4.43
CA ASN A 69 8.98 10.02 4.38
C ASN A 69 8.14 11.20 4.91
N GLU A 70 6.82 11.16 4.72
CA GLU A 70 5.86 12.17 5.18
C GLU A 70 5.35 11.92 6.60
N GLY A 71 5.82 10.85 7.27
CA GLY A 71 5.46 10.53 8.65
C GLY A 71 4.08 9.88 8.84
N LEU A 72 3.39 9.49 7.75
CA LEU A 72 2.04 8.90 7.82
C LEU A 72 2.00 7.54 8.52
N LEU A 73 3.08 6.75 8.44
CA LEU A 73 3.21 5.50 9.20
C LEU A 73 3.23 5.76 10.71
N ALA A 74 4.07 6.70 11.15
CA ALA A 74 4.16 7.08 12.55
C ALA A 74 2.85 7.67 13.05
N GLN A 75 2.24 8.57 12.27
CA GLN A 75 0.97 9.20 12.60
C GLN A 75 -0.16 8.17 12.79
N ALA A 76 -0.27 7.17 11.90
CA ALA A 76 -1.27 6.10 12.06
C ALA A 76 -1.05 5.34 13.37
N ARG A 77 0.19 4.96 13.67
CA ARG A 77 0.55 4.26 14.91
C ARG A 77 0.23 5.07 16.17
N GLU A 78 0.60 6.36 16.19
CA GLU A 78 0.35 7.27 17.32
C GLU A 78 -1.13 7.43 17.63
N ASN A 79 -1.98 7.33 16.58
CA ASN A 79 -3.44 7.37 16.72
C ASN A 79 -4.09 5.99 16.91
N GLY A 80 -3.30 4.93 17.16
CA GLY A 80 -3.82 3.58 17.35
C GLY A 80 -4.47 2.97 16.09
N SER A 81 -4.20 3.54 14.92
CA SER A 81 -4.76 3.12 13.64
C SER A 81 -3.82 2.12 12.95
N GLY A 82 -4.37 1.06 12.37
CA GLY A 82 -3.62 0.13 11.55
C GLY A 82 -3.23 0.74 10.20
N PHE A 83 -2.02 0.46 9.71
CA PHE A 83 -1.60 0.87 8.39
C PHE A 83 -1.68 -0.30 7.41
N ILE A 84 -2.40 -0.11 6.29
CA ILE A 84 -2.52 -1.12 5.23
C ILE A 84 -1.85 -0.60 3.96
N ALA A 85 -0.85 -1.36 3.46
CA ALA A 85 -0.18 -1.03 2.22
C ALA A 85 -0.90 -1.64 1.00
N PHE A 86 -1.29 -0.81 0.03
CA PHE A 86 -1.72 -1.31 -1.27
C PHE A 86 -0.64 -1.11 -2.35
N SER A 87 -0.73 -1.88 -3.44
CA SER A 87 0.28 -1.93 -4.51
C SER A 87 1.71 -2.22 -3.99
N PRO A 88 1.91 -3.20 -3.11
CA PRO A 88 3.23 -3.48 -2.54
C PRO A 88 4.25 -3.93 -3.59
N LEU A 89 3.79 -4.51 -4.70
CA LEU A 89 4.62 -4.94 -5.83
C LEU A 89 4.68 -3.89 -6.97
N ALA A 90 4.26 -2.64 -6.70
CA ALA A 90 4.29 -1.54 -7.67
C ALA A 90 3.70 -1.94 -9.05
N GLN A 91 2.52 -2.57 -9.05
CA GLN A 91 1.83 -3.07 -10.25
C GLN A 91 2.60 -4.16 -11.03
N GLY A 92 3.52 -4.86 -10.36
CA GLY A 92 4.37 -5.90 -10.94
C GLY A 92 5.77 -5.43 -11.34
N LEU A 93 6.11 -4.15 -11.13
CA LEU A 93 7.48 -3.65 -11.33
C LEU A 93 8.48 -4.30 -10.36
N LEU A 94 8.06 -4.60 -9.15
CA LEU A 94 8.87 -5.30 -8.15
C LEU A 94 8.74 -6.83 -8.28
N THR A 95 8.89 -7.31 -9.51
CA THR A 95 9.00 -8.72 -9.90
C THR A 95 10.01 -8.84 -11.03
N ASP A 96 10.36 -10.04 -11.43
CA ASP A 96 11.21 -10.33 -12.60
C ASP A 96 10.51 -10.11 -13.95
N ARG A 97 9.18 -9.88 -13.91
CA ARG A 97 8.28 -9.85 -15.09
C ARG A 97 8.75 -8.96 -16.25
N TYR A 98 9.34 -7.81 -15.93
CA TYR A 98 9.71 -6.79 -16.93
C TYR A 98 11.21 -6.74 -17.24
N LEU A 99 12.04 -7.59 -16.62
CA LEU A 99 13.49 -7.60 -16.80
C LEU A 99 13.90 -8.03 -18.22
N ASN A 100 13.09 -8.88 -18.85
CA ASN A 100 13.37 -9.42 -20.20
C ASN A 100 12.39 -8.88 -21.25
N GLY A 101 11.84 -7.69 -21.03
CA GLY A 101 10.85 -7.04 -21.90
C GLY A 101 9.46 -6.97 -21.31
N VAL A 102 8.49 -6.54 -22.12
CA VAL A 102 7.09 -6.39 -21.70
C VAL A 102 6.29 -7.60 -22.17
N PRO A 103 5.90 -8.52 -21.26
CA PRO A 103 5.12 -9.71 -21.64
C PRO A 103 3.75 -9.32 -22.18
N GLU A 104 3.27 -10.06 -23.18
CA GLU A 104 1.93 -9.93 -23.72
C GLU A 104 0.88 -10.11 -22.59
N GLY A 105 -0.19 -9.30 -22.63
CA GLY A 105 -1.24 -9.33 -21.60
C GLY A 105 -0.85 -8.77 -20.24
N SER A 106 0.40 -8.33 -20.03
CA SER A 106 0.83 -7.66 -18.79
C SER A 106 0.15 -6.29 -18.62
N ARG A 107 0.23 -5.73 -17.41
CA ARG A 107 -0.32 -4.38 -17.14
C ARG A 107 0.35 -3.30 -17.98
N ALA A 108 1.66 -3.40 -18.21
CA ALA A 108 2.39 -2.49 -19.08
C ALA A 108 2.00 -2.67 -20.56
N ALA A 109 1.78 -3.91 -21.03
CA ALA A 109 1.31 -4.17 -22.38
C ALA A 109 -0.09 -3.57 -22.64
N ARG A 110 -0.98 -3.61 -21.65
CA ARG A 110 -2.32 -2.98 -21.71
C ARG A 110 -2.26 -1.45 -21.64
N ASN A 111 -1.14 -0.89 -21.21
CA ASN A 111 -0.86 0.56 -21.15
C ASN A 111 -1.95 1.42 -20.48
N PHE A 112 -2.67 0.85 -19.51
CA PHE A 112 -3.78 1.52 -18.82
C PHE A 112 -3.36 2.05 -17.44
N THR A 113 -3.13 1.17 -16.46
CA THR A 113 -2.73 1.58 -15.09
C THR A 113 -1.22 1.72 -14.92
N LEU A 114 -0.44 0.91 -15.62
CA LEU A 114 1.00 1.01 -15.73
C LEU A 114 1.34 1.42 -17.16
N LYS A 115 1.82 2.64 -17.33
CA LYS A 115 2.23 3.15 -18.63
C LYS A 115 3.55 2.53 -19.05
N GLN A 116 3.69 2.17 -20.32
CA GLN A 116 4.91 1.58 -20.85
C GLN A 116 6.11 2.55 -20.76
N ASP A 117 5.87 3.84 -20.92
CA ASP A 117 6.88 4.90 -20.79
C ASP A 117 7.48 4.99 -19.36
N CYS A 118 6.83 4.40 -18.35
CA CYS A 118 7.39 4.30 -17.00
C CYS A 118 8.52 3.27 -16.90
N LEU A 119 8.68 2.39 -17.90
CA LEU A 119 9.74 1.37 -17.93
C LEU A 119 11.04 1.96 -18.51
N THR A 120 11.60 2.95 -17.81
CA THR A 120 12.85 3.57 -18.26
C THR A 120 14.03 2.64 -18.04
N PRO A 121 15.14 2.80 -18.83
CA PRO A 121 16.35 2.01 -18.62
C PRO A 121 16.88 2.08 -17.19
N GLU A 122 16.83 3.25 -16.56
CA GLU A 122 17.29 3.48 -15.18
C GLU A 122 16.42 2.72 -14.17
N LEU A 123 15.09 2.67 -14.38
CA LEU A 123 14.19 1.89 -13.53
C LEU A 123 14.46 0.40 -13.69
N LEU A 124 14.61 -0.08 -14.92
CA LEU A 124 14.89 -1.50 -15.18
C LEU A 124 16.24 -1.92 -14.61
N GLU A 125 17.27 -1.09 -14.70
CA GLU A 125 18.56 -1.34 -14.05
C GLU A 125 18.41 -1.44 -12.52
N LYS A 126 17.65 -0.53 -11.90
CA LYS A 126 17.36 -0.57 -10.46
C LYS A 126 16.63 -1.86 -10.07
N ILE A 127 15.61 -2.26 -10.83
CA ILE A 127 14.88 -3.52 -10.62
C ILE A 127 15.82 -4.71 -10.77
N GLY A 128 16.68 -4.70 -11.78
CA GLY A 128 17.68 -5.76 -11.98
C GLY A 128 18.65 -5.90 -10.80
N ARG A 129 19.07 -4.78 -10.20
CA ARG A 129 19.90 -4.81 -8.98
C ARG A 129 19.14 -5.37 -7.78
N LEU A 130 17.88 -4.99 -7.61
CA LEU A 130 17.02 -5.53 -6.55
C LEU A 130 16.76 -7.02 -6.75
N ASN A 131 16.59 -7.48 -7.99
CA ASN A 131 16.40 -8.90 -8.29
C ASN A 131 17.63 -9.73 -7.89
N ARG A 132 18.84 -9.26 -8.21
CA ARG A 132 20.09 -9.95 -7.76
C ARG A 132 20.18 -10.03 -6.24
N LEU A 133 19.82 -8.94 -5.54
CA LEU A 133 19.79 -8.95 -4.07
C LEU A 133 18.75 -9.96 -3.53
N ALA A 134 17.60 -10.09 -4.18
CA ALA A 134 16.61 -11.09 -3.80
C ALA A 134 17.13 -12.52 -3.99
N ASP A 135 17.80 -12.78 -5.11
CA ASP A 135 18.44 -14.08 -5.39
C ASP A 135 19.50 -14.43 -4.31
N GLU A 136 20.35 -13.48 -3.90
CA GLU A 136 21.32 -13.64 -2.82
C GLU A 136 20.64 -13.96 -1.47
N ARG A 137 19.42 -13.49 -1.25
CA ARG A 137 18.60 -13.78 -0.08
C ARG A 137 17.81 -15.10 -0.18
N GLY A 138 17.89 -15.80 -1.31
CA GLY A 138 17.11 -17.00 -1.58
C GLY A 138 15.61 -16.72 -1.73
N GLN A 139 15.24 -15.52 -2.19
CA GLN A 139 13.85 -15.07 -2.39
C GLN A 139 13.64 -14.65 -3.84
N THR A 140 12.38 -14.69 -4.31
CA THR A 140 12.02 -13.93 -5.50
C THR A 140 11.98 -12.44 -5.18
N LEU A 141 12.12 -11.58 -6.19
CA LEU A 141 11.99 -10.13 -5.98
C LEU A 141 10.62 -9.76 -5.39
N ALA A 142 9.54 -10.45 -5.81
CA ALA A 142 8.21 -10.25 -5.24
C ALA A 142 8.18 -10.57 -3.73
N GLN A 143 8.77 -11.69 -3.31
CA GLN A 143 8.84 -12.08 -1.90
C GLN A 143 9.67 -11.07 -1.09
N MET A 144 10.83 -10.66 -1.59
CA MET A 144 11.65 -9.64 -0.93
C MET A 144 10.91 -8.30 -0.83
N ALA A 145 10.20 -7.88 -1.88
CA ALA A 145 9.44 -6.62 -1.85
C ALA A 145 8.30 -6.64 -0.84
N LEU A 146 7.59 -7.78 -0.70
CA LEU A 146 6.55 -7.95 0.32
C LEU A 146 7.15 -7.99 1.72
N ALA A 147 8.23 -8.75 1.92
CA ALA A 147 8.98 -8.80 3.18
C ALA A 147 9.46 -7.40 3.59
N TRP A 148 9.99 -6.63 2.63
CA TRP A 148 10.43 -5.26 2.88
C TRP A 148 9.29 -4.34 3.36
N VAL A 149 8.10 -4.44 2.78
CA VAL A 149 6.93 -3.67 3.25
C VAL A 149 6.56 -4.06 4.68
N LEU A 150 6.61 -5.35 4.99
CA LEU A 150 6.25 -5.90 6.31
C LEU A 150 7.37 -5.82 7.36
N ARG A 151 8.60 -5.35 7.00
CA ARG A 151 9.74 -5.23 7.92
C ARG A 151 9.48 -4.29 9.10
N ASP A 152 8.63 -3.31 8.87
CA ASP A 152 8.29 -2.30 9.85
C ASP A 152 7.01 -2.68 10.58
N SER A 153 7.08 -2.76 11.90
CA SER A 153 5.92 -3.07 12.76
C SER A 153 4.79 -2.05 12.68
N MET A 154 5.02 -0.88 12.09
CA MET A 154 3.97 0.10 11.80
C MET A 154 3.07 -0.32 10.63
N VAL A 155 3.51 -1.23 9.75
CA VAL A 155 2.69 -1.80 8.69
C VAL A 155 1.93 -3.01 9.22
N THR A 156 0.62 -2.86 9.39
CA THR A 156 -0.24 -3.92 9.93
C THR A 156 -0.51 -5.02 8.91
N SER A 157 -0.68 -4.66 7.64
CA SER A 157 -1.03 -5.61 6.58
C SER A 157 -0.70 -5.08 5.19
N VAL A 158 -0.61 -6.00 4.23
CA VAL A 158 -0.45 -5.67 2.80
C VAL A 158 -1.58 -6.28 1.98
N ILE A 159 -2.03 -5.54 0.97
CA ILE A 159 -3.01 -6.04 0.00
C ILE A 159 -2.25 -6.60 -1.20
N VAL A 160 -2.35 -7.90 -1.41
CA VAL A 160 -1.78 -8.59 -2.56
C VAL A 160 -2.85 -9.09 -3.50
N GLY A 161 -2.62 -8.99 -4.81
CA GLY A 161 -3.42 -9.64 -5.83
C GLY A 161 -2.66 -10.84 -6.38
N ALA A 162 -3.36 -11.94 -6.61
CA ALA A 162 -2.82 -13.12 -7.27
C ALA A 162 -3.75 -13.55 -8.40
N SER A 163 -3.19 -14.01 -9.53
CA SER A 163 -3.93 -14.53 -10.69
C SER A 163 -3.93 -16.05 -10.75
N SER A 164 -3.17 -16.70 -9.87
CA SER A 164 -3.14 -18.16 -9.71
C SER A 164 -2.83 -18.54 -8.26
N VAL A 165 -3.08 -19.80 -7.91
CA VAL A 165 -2.78 -20.37 -6.58
C VAL A 165 -1.27 -20.33 -6.33
N GLU A 166 -0.47 -20.72 -7.32
CA GLU A 166 0.99 -20.74 -7.22
C GLU A 166 1.55 -19.34 -6.93
N GLN A 167 0.97 -18.30 -7.54
CA GLN A 167 1.36 -16.91 -7.27
C GLN A 167 0.99 -16.50 -5.84
N LEU A 168 -0.18 -16.92 -5.36
CA LEU A 168 -0.58 -16.65 -3.97
C LEU A 168 0.36 -17.35 -2.99
N ASP A 169 0.62 -18.65 -3.20
CA ASP A 169 1.53 -19.41 -2.35
C ASP A 169 2.94 -18.83 -2.33
N SER A 170 3.46 -18.41 -3.50
CA SER A 170 4.74 -17.73 -3.59
C SER A 170 4.74 -16.42 -2.78
N ASN A 171 3.70 -15.61 -2.89
CA ASN A 171 3.58 -14.35 -2.13
C ASN A 171 3.54 -14.62 -0.61
N LEU A 172 2.85 -15.67 -0.16
CA LEU A 172 2.77 -16.05 1.25
C LEU A 172 4.13 -16.48 1.84
N GLN A 173 5.06 -16.98 1.03
CA GLN A 173 6.42 -17.30 1.50
C GLN A 173 7.19 -16.05 1.97
N SER A 174 6.78 -14.84 1.58
CA SER A 174 7.45 -13.59 2.00
C SER A 174 7.52 -13.42 3.51
N ILE A 175 6.54 -13.95 4.27
CA ILE A 175 6.49 -13.84 5.74
C ILE A 175 7.55 -14.71 6.45
N ARG A 176 8.21 -15.63 5.74
CA ARG A 176 9.22 -16.52 6.32
C ARG A 176 10.59 -15.86 6.48
N ASN A 177 10.83 -14.75 5.79
CA ASN A 177 12.10 -14.04 5.80
C ASN A 177 11.84 -12.54 5.64
N THR A 178 11.48 -11.87 6.71
CA THR A 178 11.20 -10.42 6.78
C THR A 178 12.40 -9.61 7.32
N GLY A 179 13.47 -10.27 7.75
CA GLY A 179 14.69 -9.65 8.30
C GLY A 179 15.77 -9.38 7.28
#